data_f1472a798d3b36a8682a2b5421bc6c4f
#
_entry.id   f1472a798d3b36a8682a2b5421bc6c4f
#
_cell.length_a   1.000
_cell.length_b   1.000
_cell.length_c   1.000
_cell.angle_alpha   90.00
_cell.angle_beta   90.00
_cell.angle_gamma   90.00
#
_symmetry.space_group_name_H-M   'P 1'
#
loop_
_entity.id
_entity.type
_entity.pdbx_description
1 polymer ?
#
loop_
_entity_poly.entity_id
_entity_poly.type
_entity_poly.pdbx_seq_one_letter_code
_entity_poly.pdbx_strand_id
1 'polypeptide(L)'
;YTLMIGIEYISIALLIFEIIYVMKQKGSYMQNLMLLLLISVLVNLIGYLVELKSDSLETALIGVKIAYLGKPYITLCIFFFVVEFCKVNLPDLLKGALVAFHLLITTLVFTCDLHSFFIPLSNISTLIPTVILFWDTVSFIICSSA
;
A
#
# COMPACT_ATOMS: atom_id res chain seq x y z
N TYR A 1 -24.86 4.30 1.96
CA TYR A 1 -24.01 3.65 2.97
C TYR A 1 -23.97 2.13 2.77
N THR A 2 -25.11 1.45 2.76
CA THR A 2 -25.22 -0.01 2.59
C THR A 2 -24.63 -0.50 1.26
N LEU A 3 -24.81 0.28 0.19
CA LEU A 3 -24.29 -0.03 -1.14
C LEU A 3 -22.75 0.01 -1.18
N MET A 4 -22.13 0.99 -0.51
CA MET A 4 -20.66 1.07 -0.41
C MET A 4 -20.07 -0.13 0.32
N ILE A 5 -20.66 -0.53 1.45
CA ILE A 5 -20.25 -1.73 2.19
C ILE A 5 -20.40 -3.00 1.34
N GLY A 6 -21.48 -3.09 0.55
CA GLY A 6 -21.70 -4.22 -0.34
C GLY A 6 -20.61 -4.34 -1.43
N ILE A 7 -20.24 -3.23 -2.05
CA ILE A 7 -19.16 -3.16 -3.05
C ILE A 7 -17.83 -3.58 -2.41
N GLU A 8 -17.54 -3.13 -1.19
CA GLU A 8 -16.31 -3.46 -0.48
C GLU A 8 -16.19 -4.97 -0.21
N TYR A 9 -17.28 -5.63 0.22
CA TYR A 9 -17.27 -7.09 0.39
C TYR A 9 -17.03 -7.85 -0.91
N ILE A 10 -17.65 -7.41 -2.01
CA ILE A 10 -17.43 -8.01 -3.33
C ILE A 10 -15.98 -7.85 -3.75
N SER A 11 -15.40 -6.66 -3.55
CA SER A 11 -13.99 -6.38 -3.88
C SER A 11 -13.03 -7.28 -3.09
N ILE A 12 -13.26 -7.45 -1.79
CA ILE A 12 -12.46 -8.34 -0.94
C ILE A 12 -12.58 -9.79 -1.42
N ALA A 13 -13.79 -10.27 -1.75
CA ALA A 13 -14.01 -11.63 -2.21
C ALA A 13 -13.29 -11.91 -3.54
N LEU A 14 -13.37 -10.98 -4.50
CA LEU A 14 -12.66 -11.07 -5.78
C LEU A 14 -11.14 -11.08 -5.58
N LEU A 15 -10.64 -10.25 -4.69
CA LEU A 15 -9.21 -10.14 -4.41
C LEU A 15 -8.66 -11.41 -3.74
N ILE A 16 -9.42 -12.03 -2.84
CA ILE A 16 -9.07 -13.33 -2.26
C ILE A 16 -9.01 -14.40 -3.34
N PHE A 17 -9.97 -14.40 -4.27
CA PHE A 17 -9.99 -15.33 -5.39
C PHE A 17 -8.74 -15.15 -6.28
N GLU A 18 -8.36 -13.91 -6.59
CA GLU A 18 -7.14 -13.61 -7.35
C GLU A 18 -5.88 -14.09 -6.62
N ILE A 19 -5.77 -13.85 -5.30
CA ILE A 19 -4.64 -14.32 -4.50
C ILE A 19 -4.51 -15.85 -4.60
N ILE A 20 -5.61 -16.58 -4.43
CA ILE A 20 -5.62 -18.05 -4.53
C ILE A 20 -5.22 -18.50 -5.93
N TYR A 21 -5.69 -17.82 -6.97
CA TYR A 21 -5.36 -18.12 -8.36
C TYR A 21 -3.85 -17.93 -8.62
N VAL A 22 -3.28 -16.80 -8.19
CA VAL A 22 -1.87 -16.48 -8.37
C VAL A 22 -0.98 -17.44 -7.57
N MET A 23 -1.39 -17.85 -6.37
CA MET A 23 -0.65 -18.83 -5.56
C MET A 23 -0.53 -20.20 -6.22
N LYS A 24 -1.47 -20.59 -7.08
CA LYS A 24 -1.45 -21.87 -7.80
C LYS A 24 -0.50 -21.88 -8.99
N GLN A 25 -0.02 -20.75 -9.44
CA GLN A 25 0.94 -20.66 -10.53
C GLN A 25 2.36 -20.97 -10.02
N LYS A 26 3.27 -21.37 -10.93
CA LYS A 26 4.67 -21.68 -10.56
C LYS A 26 5.39 -20.39 -10.17
N GLY A 27 6.03 -20.40 -9.00
CA GLY A 27 6.68 -19.24 -8.39
C GLY A 27 7.78 -18.61 -9.26
N SER A 28 7.47 -17.44 -9.80
CA SER A 28 8.43 -16.51 -10.41
C SER A 28 8.63 -15.31 -9.48
N TYR A 29 9.76 -14.62 -9.57
CA TYR A 29 10.00 -13.38 -8.83
C TYR A 29 8.87 -12.35 -9.06
N MET A 30 8.46 -12.16 -10.31
CA MET A 30 7.33 -11.30 -10.68
C MET A 30 6.02 -11.71 -10.00
N GLN A 31 5.78 -13.00 -9.88
CA GLN A 31 4.60 -13.53 -9.20
C GLN A 31 4.63 -13.24 -7.70
N ASN A 32 5.79 -13.35 -7.06
CA ASN A 32 5.93 -13.00 -5.65
C ASN A 32 5.67 -11.51 -5.39
N LEU A 33 6.14 -10.63 -6.28
CA LEU A 33 5.83 -9.20 -6.23
C LEU A 33 4.33 -8.93 -6.40
N MET A 34 3.69 -9.63 -7.35
CA MET A 34 2.25 -9.52 -7.58
C MET A 34 1.45 -10.01 -6.37
N LEU A 35 1.84 -11.12 -5.75
CA LEU A 35 1.23 -11.61 -4.51
C LEU A 35 1.37 -10.60 -3.37
N LEU A 36 2.54 -10.02 -3.18
CA LEU A 36 2.78 -9.01 -2.16
C LEU A 36 1.91 -7.77 -2.39
N LEU A 37 1.77 -7.34 -3.65
CA LEU A 37 0.86 -6.26 -4.05
C LEU A 37 -0.59 -6.58 -3.66
N LEU A 38 -1.10 -7.75 -4.06
CA LEU A 38 -2.48 -8.17 -3.77
C LEU A 38 -2.75 -8.25 -2.27
N ILE A 39 -1.80 -8.77 -1.48
CA ILE A 39 -1.89 -8.81 -0.02
C ILE A 39 -1.93 -7.39 0.57
N SER A 40 -1.10 -6.48 0.07
CA SER A 40 -1.08 -5.08 0.53
C SER A 40 -2.41 -4.37 0.23
N VAL A 41 -2.99 -4.61 -0.95
CA VAL A 41 -4.33 -4.10 -1.32
C VAL A 41 -5.39 -4.70 -0.40
N LEU A 42 -5.32 -5.99 -0.10
CA LEU A 42 -6.27 -6.65 0.80
C LEU A 42 -6.24 -6.02 2.20
N VAL A 43 -5.06 -5.80 2.76
CA VAL A 43 -4.89 -5.15 4.07
C VAL A 43 -5.49 -3.74 4.05
N ASN A 44 -5.26 -2.99 2.97
CA ASN A 44 -5.83 -1.66 2.81
C ASN A 44 -7.38 -1.67 2.76
N LEU A 45 -7.98 -2.61 2.00
CA LEU A 45 -9.45 -2.76 1.91
C LEU A 45 -10.06 -3.17 3.25
N ILE A 46 -9.41 -4.07 4.00
CA ILE A 46 -9.86 -4.45 5.36
C ILE A 46 -9.84 -3.22 6.27
N GLY A 47 -8.80 -2.38 6.21
CA GLY A 47 -8.73 -1.14 6.96
C GLY A 47 -9.89 -0.20 6.65
N TYR A 48 -10.22 0.00 5.37
CA TYR A 48 -11.39 0.79 4.96
C TYR A 48 -12.72 0.21 5.43
N LEU A 49 -12.86 -1.12 5.39
CA LEU A 49 -14.07 -1.77 5.88
C LEU A 49 -14.27 -1.54 7.39
N VAL A 50 -13.20 -1.59 8.18
CA VAL A 50 -13.23 -1.30 9.61
C VAL A 50 -13.59 0.17 9.85
N GLU A 51 -13.00 1.09 9.10
CA GLU A 51 -13.32 2.53 9.16
C GLU A 51 -14.79 2.79 8.83
N LEU A 52 -15.33 2.21 7.74
CA LEU A 52 -16.72 2.37 7.32
C LEU A 52 -17.73 1.81 8.33
N LYS A 53 -17.36 0.77 9.09
CA LYS A 53 -18.22 0.14 10.09
C LYS A 53 -18.05 0.69 11.49
N SER A 54 -17.13 1.63 11.69
CA SER A 54 -16.85 2.17 13.01
C SER A 54 -17.99 3.07 13.49
N ASP A 55 -18.47 2.78 14.69
CA ASP A 55 -19.44 3.60 15.41
C ASP A 55 -18.78 4.60 16.37
N SER A 56 -17.45 4.46 16.58
CA SER A 56 -16.66 5.32 17.45
C SER A 56 -15.39 5.83 16.75
N LEU A 57 -14.93 7.01 17.19
CA LEU A 57 -13.69 7.61 16.67
C LEU A 57 -12.48 6.68 16.88
N GLU A 58 -12.45 5.96 17.99
CA GLU A 58 -11.35 5.06 18.34
C GLU A 58 -11.26 3.88 17.38
N THR A 59 -12.39 3.24 17.06
CA THR A 59 -12.43 2.15 16.07
C THR A 59 -12.15 2.64 14.66
N ALA A 60 -12.58 3.85 14.30
CA ALA A 60 -12.24 4.47 13.02
C ALA A 60 -10.73 4.67 12.88
N LEU A 61 -10.05 5.15 13.93
CA LEU A 61 -8.60 5.33 13.94
C LEU A 61 -7.85 4.00 13.76
N ILE A 62 -8.34 2.91 14.34
CA ILE A 62 -7.78 1.57 14.13
C ILE A 62 -7.91 1.17 12.65
N GLY A 63 -9.08 1.38 12.04
CA GLY A 63 -9.29 1.13 10.60
C GLY A 63 -8.31 1.91 9.72
N VAL A 64 -8.16 3.20 10.00
CA VAL A 64 -7.20 4.07 9.31
C VAL A 64 -5.77 3.53 9.45
N LYS A 65 -5.33 3.13 10.64
CA LYS A 65 -3.99 2.56 10.86
C LYS A 65 -3.77 1.29 10.04
N ILE A 66 -4.76 0.38 10.00
CA ILE A 66 -4.69 -0.83 9.20
C ILE A 66 -4.59 -0.49 7.71
N ALA A 67 -5.39 0.46 7.21
CA ALA A 67 -5.31 0.92 5.83
C ALA A 67 -3.94 1.51 5.50
N TYR A 68 -3.36 2.31 6.41
CA TYR A 68 -2.02 2.87 6.25
C TYR A 68 -0.89 1.84 6.34
N LEU A 69 -1.14 0.66 6.89
CA LEU A 69 -0.18 -0.45 6.80
C LEU A 69 -0.05 -0.96 5.35
N GLY A 70 -1.14 -0.98 4.60
CA GLY A 70 -1.14 -1.45 3.21
C GLY A 70 -0.64 -0.41 2.20
N LYS A 71 -1.06 0.86 2.32
CA LYS A 71 -0.83 1.92 1.33
C LYS A 71 0.64 2.10 0.88
N PRO A 72 1.62 2.24 1.77
CA PRO A 72 3.02 2.44 1.36
C PRO A 72 3.56 1.26 0.57
N TYR A 73 3.17 0.04 0.95
CA TYR A 73 3.64 -1.18 0.31
C TYR A 73 3.05 -1.40 -1.08
N ILE A 74 1.82 -0.94 -1.33
CA ILE A 74 1.22 -0.95 -2.67
C ILE A 74 2.12 -0.18 -3.65
N THR A 75 2.49 1.04 -3.29
CA THR A 75 3.36 1.89 -4.12
C THR A 75 4.74 1.25 -4.33
N LEU A 76 5.33 0.70 -3.27
CA LEU A 76 6.62 0.02 -3.33
C LEU A 76 6.58 -1.20 -4.28
N CYS A 77 5.52 -2.01 -4.17
CA CYS A 77 5.36 -3.19 -5.01
C CYS A 77 5.14 -2.84 -6.48
N ILE A 78 4.33 -1.81 -6.77
CA ILE A 78 4.13 -1.32 -8.13
C ILE A 78 5.46 -0.83 -8.70
N PHE A 79 6.23 -0.06 -7.93
CA PHE A 79 7.54 0.41 -8.37
C PHE A 79 8.48 -0.74 -8.73
N PHE A 80 8.65 -1.73 -7.85
CA PHE A 80 9.49 -2.88 -8.15
C PHE A 80 8.97 -3.72 -9.30
N PHE A 81 7.65 -3.81 -9.46
CA PHE A 81 7.05 -4.49 -10.59
C PHE A 81 7.38 -3.81 -11.91
N VAL A 82 7.28 -2.48 -11.97
CA VAL A 82 7.63 -1.68 -13.17
C VAL A 82 9.12 -1.80 -13.48
N VAL A 83 9.99 -1.70 -12.48
CA VAL A 83 11.44 -1.82 -12.64
C VAL A 83 11.82 -3.19 -13.21
N GLU A 84 11.22 -4.27 -12.67
CA GLU A 84 11.45 -5.63 -13.17
C GLU A 84 10.91 -5.82 -14.59
N PHE A 85 9.74 -5.25 -14.87
CA PHE A 85 9.12 -5.30 -16.19
C PHE A 85 9.98 -4.58 -17.25
N CYS A 86 10.53 -3.41 -16.90
CA CYS A 86 11.42 -2.63 -17.76
C CYS A 86 12.85 -3.21 -17.81
N LYS A 87 13.16 -4.28 -17.03
CA LYS A 87 14.49 -4.89 -16.91
C LYS A 87 15.61 -3.91 -16.54
N VAL A 88 15.28 -2.88 -15.76
CA VAL A 88 16.22 -1.89 -15.28
C VAL A 88 17.00 -2.44 -14.09
N ASN A 89 18.33 -2.48 -14.21
CA ASN A 89 19.20 -2.90 -13.12
C ASN A 89 19.34 -1.77 -12.08
N LEU A 90 18.55 -1.85 -11.02
CA LEU A 90 18.70 -0.95 -9.87
C LEU A 90 19.80 -1.45 -8.92
N PRO A 91 20.67 -0.56 -8.44
CA PRO A 91 21.64 -0.92 -7.41
C PRO A 91 20.92 -1.35 -6.12
N ASP A 92 21.44 -2.38 -5.46
CA ASP A 92 20.82 -2.97 -4.26
C ASP A 92 20.73 -1.95 -3.10
N LEU A 93 21.65 -0.99 -3.06
CA LEU A 93 21.61 0.13 -2.11
C LEU A 93 20.33 0.95 -2.26
N LEU A 94 19.90 1.23 -3.49
CA LEU A 94 18.69 2.01 -3.76
C LEU A 94 17.43 1.22 -3.38
N LYS A 95 17.40 -0.09 -3.69
CA LYS A 95 16.30 -0.98 -3.25
C LYS A 95 16.17 -0.98 -1.73
N GLY A 96 17.29 -1.12 -1.03
CA GLY A 96 17.33 -1.10 0.44
C GLY A 96 16.88 0.25 1.03
N ALA A 97 17.33 1.37 0.45
CA ALA A 97 16.93 2.70 0.88
C ALA A 97 15.42 2.94 0.72
N LEU A 98 14.82 2.46 -0.37
CA LEU A 98 13.38 2.56 -0.61
C LEU A 98 12.57 1.76 0.41
N VAL A 99 12.96 0.53 0.68
CA VAL A 99 12.31 -0.30 1.69
C VAL A 99 12.43 0.35 3.07
N ALA A 100 13.62 0.83 3.44
CA ALA A 100 13.85 1.51 4.71
C ALA A 100 12.99 2.77 4.87
N PHE A 101 12.83 3.55 3.80
CA PHE A 101 11.98 4.74 3.79
C PHE A 101 10.50 4.39 4.01
N HIS A 102 9.99 3.33 3.37
CA HIS A 102 8.60 2.89 3.57
C HIS A 102 8.37 2.32 4.98
N LEU A 103 9.35 1.59 5.53
CA LEU A 103 9.31 1.15 6.92
C LEU A 103 9.29 2.33 7.90
N LEU A 104 10.07 3.38 7.63
CA LEU A 104 10.08 4.60 8.44
C LEU A 104 8.72 5.30 8.42
N ILE A 105 8.08 5.44 7.25
CA ILE A 105 6.72 6.00 7.14
C ILE A 105 5.73 5.16 7.95
N THR A 106 5.77 3.84 7.82
CA THR A 106 4.89 2.94 8.57
C THR A 106 5.08 3.12 10.07
N THR A 107 6.32 3.16 10.54
CA THR A 107 6.65 3.38 11.95
C THR A 107 6.12 4.72 12.45
N LEU A 108 6.27 5.79 11.67
CA LEU A 108 5.75 7.12 12.01
C LEU A 108 4.23 7.11 12.17
N VAL A 109 3.50 6.42 11.30
CA VAL A 109 2.03 6.31 11.40
C VAL A 109 1.62 5.59 12.69
N PHE A 110 2.32 4.52 13.07
CA PHE A 110 2.02 3.77 14.29
C PHE A 110 2.44 4.51 15.57
N THR A 111 3.47 5.34 15.51
CA THR A 111 3.96 6.12 16.67
C THR A 111 3.25 7.46 16.86
N CYS A 112 2.38 7.87 15.92
CA CYS A 112 1.60 9.12 16.06
C CYS A 112 0.76 9.20 17.34
N ASP A 113 0.34 8.09 17.92
CA ASP A 113 -0.40 8.06 19.19
C ASP A 113 0.50 8.30 20.41
N LEU A 114 1.78 7.96 20.33
CA LEU A 114 2.77 8.11 21.41
C LEU A 114 3.31 9.54 21.51
N HIS A 115 3.35 10.21 20.39
CA HIS A 115 3.70 11.61 20.32
C HIS A 115 2.41 12.40 20.02
N SER A 116 1.76 12.93 21.05
CA SER A 116 0.73 13.97 20.93
C SER A 116 1.27 15.26 20.26
N PHE A 117 2.34 15.14 19.51
CA PHE A 117 3.00 16.18 18.75
C PHE A 117 2.33 16.30 17.37
N PHE A 118 1.28 17.08 17.33
CA PHE A 118 0.85 18.00 16.29
C PHE A 118 1.43 17.79 14.88
N ILE A 119 1.08 16.69 14.23
CA ILE A 119 0.83 16.76 12.80
C ILE A 119 -0.65 16.42 12.66
N PRO A 120 -1.52 17.40 12.34
CA PRO A 120 -2.92 17.09 12.12
C PRO A 120 -3.00 16.00 11.04
N LEU A 121 -3.81 14.97 11.27
CA LEU A 121 -4.03 13.85 10.33
C LEU A 121 -4.34 14.35 8.90
N SER A 122 -4.88 15.57 8.78
CA SER A 122 -5.08 16.27 7.51
C SER A 122 -3.80 16.47 6.70
N ASN A 123 -2.64 16.67 7.34
CA ASN A 123 -1.37 16.89 6.64
C ASN A 123 -0.74 15.57 6.20
N ILE A 124 -0.96 14.47 6.92
CA ILE A 124 -0.49 13.15 6.51
C ILE A 124 -1.29 12.66 5.31
N SER A 125 -2.61 12.89 5.29
CA SER A 125 -3.47 12.52 4.17
C SER A 125 -3.16 13.28 2.87
N THR A 126 -2.55 14.45 2.94
CA THR A 126 -2.09 15.22 1.77
C THR A 126 -0.65 14.88 1.36
N LEU A 127 0.18 14.46 2.31
CA LEU A 127 1.59 14.13 2.04
C LEU A 127 1.73 12.79 1.32
N ILE A 128 0.88 11.82 1.62
CA ILE A 128 0.91 10.49 1.01
C ILE A 128 0.53 10.50 -0.48
N PRO A 129 -0.55 11.17 -0.95
CA PRO A 129 -0.83 11.29 -2.37
C PRO A 129 0.31 11.99 -3.13
N THR A 130 0.95 12.97 -2.53
CA THR A 130 2.07 13.69 -3.14
C THR A 130 3.29 12.78 -3.30
N VAL A 131 3.58 11.93 -2.32
CA VAL A 131 4.65 10.93 -2.40
C VAL A 131 4.33 9.87 -3.44
N ILE A 132 3.07 9.41 -3.52
CA ILE A 132 2.62 8.45 -4.54
C ILE A 132 2.76 9.04 -5.94
N LEU A 133 2.29 10.27 -6.18
CA LEU A 133 2.44 10.98 -7.45
C LEU A 133 3.91 11.19 -7.83
N PHE A 134 4.76 11.50 -6.85
CA PHE A 134 6.21 11.61 -7.08
C PHE A 134 6.80 10.28 -7.54
N TRP A 135 6.41 9.17 -6.94
CA TRP A 135 6.87 7.83 -7.30
C TRP A 135 6.36 7.38 -8.67
N ASP A 136 5.12 7.69 -9.02
CA ASP A 136 4.55 7.40 -10.32
C ASP A 136 5.30 8.17 -11.43
N THR A 137 5.63 9.45 -11.18
CA THR A 137 6.43 10.25 -12.11
C THR A 137 7.87 9.73 -12.25
N VAL A 138 8.51 9.34 -11.16
CA VAL A 138 9.85 8.74 -11.18
C VAL A 138 9.84 7.40 -11.92
N SER A 139 8.86 6.55 -11.68
CA SER A 139 8.70 5.28 -12.39
C SER A 139 8.50 5.48 -13.88
N PHE A 140 7.71 6.48 -14.28
CA PHE A 140 7.47 6.84 -15.67
C PHE A 140 8.75 7.35 -16.35
N ILE A 141 9.53 8.21 -15.67
CA ILE A 141 10.80 8.74 -16.19
C ILE A 141 11.81 7.60 -16.36
N ILE A 142 11.94 6.69 -15.41
CA ILE A 142 12.85 5.54 -15.48
C ILE A 142 12.47 4.63 -16.64
N CYS A 143 11.18 4.36 -16.83
CA CYS A 143 10.70 3.49 -17.91
C CYS A 143 10.84 4.17 -19.29
N SER A 144 10.73 5.50 -19.35
CA SER A 144 10.91 6.30 -20.59
C SER A 144 12.37 6.47 -20.99
N SER A 145 13.31 6.30 -20.06
CA SER A 145 14.75 6.41 -20.32
C SER A 145 15.45 5.08 -20.57
N ALA A 146 14.72 3.98 -20.44
CA ALA A 146 15.20 2.62 -20.75
C ALA A 146 14.79 2.19 -22.15
#